data_42001ccbcf035ae7124b3c24b457e17d
#
_entry.id   42001ccbcf035ae7124b3c24b457e17d
#
_cell.length_a   1.000
_cell.length_b   1.000
_cell.length_c   1.000
_cell.angle_alpha   90.00
_cell.angle_beta   90.00
_cell.angle_gamma   90.00
#
_symmetry.space_group_name_H-M   'P 1'
#
loop_
_entity.id
_entity.type
_entity.pdbx_description
1 polymer ?
#
loop_
_entity_poly.entity_id
_entity_poly.type
_entity_poly.pdbx_seq_one_letter_code
_entity_poly.pdbx_strand_id
1 'polypeptide(L)'
;MRIAVCDDEENALRQVRSVINKLSVVDEAEYYSDMDAFMERINTGIYYDIVMMDIDWNSGRTGIDCASQLYRLAPETKLIFFTGYSQRYIEAVFMKRTNIEGYLAKPVKQQALERLILKAVSDVRTSGEASMTIKQKGGTVTLPLAHIRYIESR
;
A
#
# COMPACT_ATOMS: atom_id res chain seq x y z
N MET A 1 10.88 5.56 -0.10
CA MET A 1 9.60 4.84 0.07
C MET A 1 9.74 3.43 -0.44
N ARG A 2 9.19 2.50 0.30
CA ARG A 2 9.23 1.09 -0.03
C ARG A 2 7.85 0.64 -0.48
N ILE A 3 7.75 0.07 -1.68
CA ILE A 3 6.47 -0.27 -2.30
C ILE A 3 6.43 -1.76 -2.64
N ALA A 4 5.29 -2.39 -2.41
CA ALA A 4 5.01 -3.72 -2.94
C ALA A 4 3.87 -3.63 -3.94
N VAL A 5 3.97 -4.39 -5.03
CA VAL A 5 2.94 -4.46 -6.05
C VAL A 5 2.53 -5.92 -6.22
N CYS A 6 1.25 -6.17 -6.07
CA CYS A 6 0.72 -7.53 -6.03
C CYS A 6 -0.35 -7.73 -7.10
N ASP A 7 -0.07 -8.60 -8.05
CA ASP A 7 -0.98 -8.90 -9.16
C ASP A 7 -0.53 -10.21 -9.80
N ASP A 8 -1.44 -11.14 -10.06
CA ASP A 8 -1.08 -12.40 -10.69
C ASP A 8 -0.92 -12.29 -12.22
N GLU A 9 -1.18 -11.11 -12.79
CA GLU A 9 -0.97 -10.84 -14.21
C GLU A 9 0.39 -10.19 -14.43
N GLU A 10 1.28 -10.90 -15.09
CA GLU A 10 2.64 -10.43 -15.35
C GLU A 10 2.66 -9.12 -16.14
N ASN A 11 1.73 -8.96 -17.08
CA ASN A 11 1.66 -7.74 -17.88
C ASN A 11 1.31 -6.53 -17.02
N ALA A 12 0.41 -6.70 -16.06
CA ALA A 12 0.06 -5.62 -15.16
C ALA A 12 1.25 -5.22 -14.28
N LEU A 13 1.98 -6.21 -13.78
CA LEU A 13 3.19 -5.94 -13.00
C LEU A 13 4.22 -5.17 -13.82
N ARG A 14 4.40 -5.54 -15.08
CA ARG A 14 5.35 -4.85 -15.96
C ARG A 14 4.97 -3.40 -16.21
N GLN A 15 3.68 -3.16 -16.44
CA GLN A 15 3.20 -1.79 -16.66
C GLN A 15 3.46 -0.92 -15.45
N VAL A 16 3.13 -1.42 -14.27
CA VAL A 16 3.33 -0.67 -13.03
C VAL A 16 4.83 -0.46 -12.79
N ARG A 17 5.63 -1.48 -13.02
CA ARG A 17 7.09 -1.39 -12.83
C ARG A 17 7.68 -0.28 -13.69
N SER A 18 7.23 -0.17 -14.95
CA SER A 18 7.79 0.84 -15.86
C SER A 18 7.51 2.26 -15.37
N VAL A 19 6.41 2.46 -14.67
CA VAL A 19 6.09 3.76 -14.09
C VAL A 19 6.88 3.99 -12.81
N ILE A 20 6.88 3.02 -11.92
CA ILE A 20 7.54 3.15 -10.62
C ILE A 20 9.04 3.39 -10.77
N ASN A 21 9.67 2.74 -11.76
CA ASN A 21 11.11 2.90 -11.98
C ASN A 21 11.51 4.32 -12.34
N LYS A 22 10.56 5.16 -12.76
CA LYS A 22 10.84 6.55 -13.09
C LYS A 22 10.65 7.49 -11.92
N LEU A 23 10.17 6.98 -10.78
CA LEU A 23 9.85 7.83 -9.63
C LEU A 23 10.98 7.78 -8.61
N SER A 24 11.68 8.89 -8.47
CA SER A 24 12.82 8.97 -7.56
C SER A 24 12.43 8.87 -6.10
N VAL A 25 11.15 9.06 -5.78
CA VAL A 25 10.68 8.94 -4.38
C VAL A 25 10.60 7.50 -3.91
N VAL A 26 10.67 6.54 -4.84
CA VAL A 26 10.60 5.12 -4.51
C VAL A 26 12.02 4.57 -4.40
N ASP A 27 12.39 4.17 -3.19
CA ASP A 27 13.72 3.61 -2.94
C ASP A 27 13.79 2.14 -3.29
N GLU A 28 12.71 1.43 -3.02
CA GLU A 28 12.67 -0.02 -3.17
C GLU A 28 11.27 -0.44 -3.61
N ALA A 29 11.19 -1.33 -4.59
CA ALA A 29 9.91 -1.85 -5.04
C ALA A 29 10.03 -3.35 -5.23
N GLU A 30 9.06 -4.09 -4.71
CA GLU A 30 8.99 -5.54 -4.85
C GLU A 30 7.68 -5.92 -5.51
N TYR A 31 7.73 -6.97 -6.33
CA TYR A 31 6.60 -7.36 -7.18
C TYR A 31 6.25 -8.80 -6.90
N TYR A 32 4.97 -9.05 -6.63
CA TYR A 32 4.48 -10.37 -6.24
C TYR A 32 3.38 -10.83 -7.19
N SER A 33 3.57 -11.98 -7.80
CA SER A 33 2.55 -12.62 -8.61
C SER A 33 1.82 -13.71 -7.81
N ASP A 34 2.21 -13.89 -6.55
CA ASP A 34 1.63 -14.89 -5.65
C ASP A 34 1.25 -14.21 -4.34
N MET A 35 -0.03 -14.23 -4.02
CA MET A 35 -0.55 -13.59 -2.82
C MET A 35 0.02 -14.20 -1.54
N ASP A 36 0.20 -15.52 -1.54
CA ASP A 36 0.73 -16.19 -0.35
C ASP A 36 2.18 -15.81 -0.10
N ALA A 37 2.96 -15.66 -1.16
CA ALA A 37 4.35 -15.21 -1.03
C ALA A 37 4.40 -13.80 -0.44
N PHE A 38 3.50 -12.92 -0.88
CA PHE A 38 3.43 -11.56 -0.33
C PHE A 38 3.07 -11.60 1.15
N MET A 39 2.04 -12.37 1.51
CA MET A 39 1.59 -12.42 2.90
C MET A 39 2.64 -13.05 3.80
N GLU A 40 3.39 -14.00 3.28
CA GLU A 40 4.49 -14.60 4.04
C GLU A 40 5.54 -13.55 4.39
N ARG A 41 5.87 -12.68 3.43
CA ARG A 41 6.81 -11.60 3.68
C ARG A 41 6.30 -10.66 4.76
N ILE A 42 5.02 -10.30 4.69
CA ILE A 42 4.42 -9.43 5.70
C ILE A 42 4.49 -10.10 7.08
N ASN A 43 4.24 -11.39 7.15
CA ASN A 43 4.28 -12.12 8.42
C ASN A 43 5.69 -12.21 9.01
N THR A 44 6.71 -12.05 8.20
CA THR A 44 8.10 -12.03 8.71
C THR A 44 8.48 -10.66 9.29
N GLY A 45 7.58 -9.70 9.23
CA GLY A 45 7.84 -8.36 9.77
C GLY A 45 8.35 -7.36 8.76
N ILE A 46 8.40 -7.72 7.48
CA ILE A 46 8.78 -6.78 6.44
C ILE A 46 7.68 -5.73 6.28
N TYR A 47 8.07 -4.48 6.23
CA TYR A 47 7.13 -3.36 6.17
C TYR A 47 7.23 -2.65 4.82
N TYR A 48 6.08 -2.28 4.27
CA TYR A 48 5.99 -1.46 3.06
C TYR A 48 5.22 -0.19 3.39
N ASP A 49 5.67 0.93 2.84
CA ASP A 49 4.96 2.20 3.00
C ASP A 49 3.69 2.21 2.16
N ILE A 50 3.76 1.61 0.98
CA ILE A 50 2.63 1.57 0.04
C ILE A 50 2.53 0.16 -0.51
N VAL A 51 1.31 -0.36 -0.58
CA VAL A 51 1.04 -1.64 -1.24
C VAL A 51 0.00 -1.38 -2.34
N MET A 52 0.34 -1.78 -3.56
CA MET A 52 -0.61 -1.79 -4.67
C MET A 52 -1.14 -3.22 -4.79
N MET A 53 -2.45 -3.38 -4.81
CA MET A 53 -3.08 -4.68 -4.73
C MET A 53 -4.15 -4.84 -5.80
N ASP A 54 -4.02 -5.86 -6.63
CA ASP A 54 -5.12 -6.26 -7.51
C ASP A 54 -6.19 -6.93 -6.66
N ILE A 55 -7.44 -6.70 -7.00
CA ILE A 55 -8.56 -7.27 -6.25
C ILE A 55 -8.87 -8.69 -6.73
N ASP A 56 -8.77 -8.93 -8.03
CA ASP A 56 -9.29 -10.14 -8.65
C ASP A 56 -8.17 -11.13 -8.96
N TRP A 57 -7.95 -12.05 -8.03
CA TRP A 57 -6.91 -13.07 -8.17
C TRP A 57 -7.51 -14.42 -8.56
N ASN A 58 -6.73 -15.20 -9.30
CA ASN A 58 -7.17 -16.52 -9.74
C ASN A 58 -7.14 -17.58 -8.64
N SER A 59 -6.63 -17.23 -7.49
CA SER A 59 -6.44 -18.15 -6.37
C SER A 59 -7.71 -18.40 -5.54
N GLY A 60 -8.79 -17.73 -5.87
CA GLY A 60 -10.03 -17.83 -5.10
C GLY A 60 -10.13 -16.88 -3.92
N ARG A 61 -9.04 -16.23 -3.56
CA ARG A 61 -9.04 -15.15 -2.56
C ARG A 61 -9.06 -13.82 -3.28
N THR A 62 -9.64 -12.82 -2.65
CA THR A 62 -9.63 -11.48 -3.25
C THR A 62 -8.55 -10.63 -2.62
N GLY A 63 -8.08 -9.63 -3.37
CA GLY A 63 -7.16 -8.66 -2.83
C GLY A 63 -7.74 -7.89 -1.68
N ILE A 64 -9.07 -7.76 -1.62
CA ILE A 64 -9.74 -7.08 -0.50
C ILE A 64 -9.53 -7.84 0.79
N ASP A 65 -9.66 -9.16 0.76
CA ASP A 65 -9.43 -9.99 1.94
C ASP A 65 -7.97 -9.91 2.39
N CYS A 66 -7.06 -9.94 1.44
CA CYS A 66 -5.63 -9.79 1.73
C CYS A 66 -5.34 -8.42 2.35
N ALA A 67 -5.95 -7.37 1.80
CA ALA A 67 -5.76 -6.01 2.29
C ALA A 67 -6.32 -5.84 3.71
N SER A 68 -7.43 -6.50 4.00
CA SER A 68 -8.02 -6.49 5.32
C SER A 68 -7.09 -7.13 6.34
N GLN A 69 -6.44 -8.22 5.95
CA GLN A 69 -5.46 -8.89 6.78
C GLN A 69 -4.21 -8.03 6.95
N LEU A 70 -3.77 -7.41 5.88
CA LEU A 70 -2.64 -6.47 5.92
C LEU A 70 -2.91 -5.33 6.89
N TYR A 71 -4.12 -4.81 6.89
CA TYR A 71 -4.48 -3.70 7.79
C TYR A 71 -4.31 -4.11 9.26
N ARG A 72 -4.62 -5.35 9.60
CA ARG A 72 -4.43 -5.82 10.97
C ARG A 72 -2.96 -5.93 11.36
N LEU A 73 -2.10 -6.22 10.39
CA LEU A 73 -0.66 -6.42 10.64
C LEU A 73 0.14 -5.13 10.50
N ALA A 74 -0.28 -4.25 9.59
CA ALA A 74 0.44 -3.03 9.28
C ALA A 74 -0.57 -1.93 8.93
N PRO A 75 -1.28 -1.38 9.93
CA PRO A 75 -2.37 -0.43 9.67
C PRO A 75 -1.92 0.88 9.04
N GLU A 76 -0.64 1.20 9.10
CA GLU A 76 -0.14 2.46 8.55
C GLU A 76 0.27 2.35 7.09
N THR A 77 0.35 1.14 6.55
CA THR A 77 0.66 0.94 5.13
C THR A 77 -0.47 1.51 4.28
N LYS A 78 -0.14 2.39 3.37
CA LYS A 78 -1.12 2.94 2.43
C LYS A 78 -1.43 1.92 1.35
N LEU A 79 -2.69 1.85 0.97
CA LEU A 79 -3.14 0.82 0.05
C LEU A 79 -3.73 1.44 -1.20
N ILE A 80 -3.31 0.97 -2.36
CA ILE A 80 -3.86 1.37 -3.64
C ILE A 80 -4.38 0.11 -4.32
N PHE A 81 -5.68 0.06 -4.57
CA PHE A 81 -6.25 -1.04 -5.33
C PHE A 81 -6.19 -0.75 -6.82
N PHE A 82 -5.93 -1.76 -7.63
CA PHE A 82 -6.06 -1.64 -9.07
C PHE A 82 -6.65 -2.93 -9.63
N THR A 83 -7.64 -2.80 -10.54
CA THR A 83 -8.37 -3.97 -11.03
C THR A 83 -9.10 -3.65 -12.32
N GLY A 84 -9.40 -4.68 -13.10
CA GLY A 84 -10.19 -4.55 -14.32
C GLY A 84 -11.69 -4.43 -14.08
N TYR A 85 -12.15 -4.73 -12.88
CA TYR A 85 -13.59 -4.74 -12.55
C TYR A 85 -13.89 -3.77 -11.41
N SER A 86 -13.50 -2.52 -11.60
CA SER A 86 -13.51 -1.55 -10.51
C SER A 86 -14.88 -1.35 -9.85
N GLN A 87 -15.93 -1.22 -10.64
CA GLN A 87 -17.24 -0.94 -10.08
C GLN A 87 -17.81 -2.09 -9.26
N ARG A 88 -17.43 -3.31 -9.61
CA ARG A 88 -17.91 -4.51 -8.96
C ARG A 88 -17.49 -4.58 -7.49
N TYR A 89 -16.36 -3.96 -7.17
CA TYR A 89 -15.76 -4.13 -5.84
C TYR A 89 -15.79 -2.89 -4.97
N ILE A 90 -16.29 -1.76 -5.50
CA ILE A 90 -16.26 -0.50 -4.75
C ILE A 90 -16.93 -0.64 -3.39
N GLU A 91 -18.11 -1.22 -3.37
CA GLU A 91 -18.86 -1.39 -2.13
C GLU A 91 -18.11 -2.28 -1.15
N ALA A 92 -17.56 -3.39 -1.65
CA ALA A 92 -16.82 -4.32 -0.81
C ALA A 92 -15.58 -3.67 -0.20
N VAL A 93 -14.90 -2.80 -0.97
CA VAL A 93 -13.74 -2.08 -0.47
C VAL A 93 -14.11 -1.20 0.72
N PHE A 94 -15.23 -0.51 0.62
CA PHE A 94 -15.65 0.38 1.71
C PHE A 94 -16.19 -0.36 2.92
N MET A 95 -16.60 -1.61 2.76
CA MET A 95 -17.10 -2.41 3.87
C MET A 95 -15.99 -3.04 4.71
N LYS A 96 -14.77 -3.07 4.22
CA LYS A 96 -13.64 -3.66 4.94
C LYS A 96 -12.75 -2.58 5.53
N ARG A 97 -12.11 -2.91 6.65
CA ARG A 97 -11.15 -1.98 7.24
C ARG A 97 -9.83 -2.08 6.49
N THR A 98 -9.51 -1.02 5.78
CA THR A 98 -8.26 -0.91 5.04
C THR A 98 -7.79 0.55 5.09
N ASN A 99 -6.51 0.76 4.89
CA ASN A 99 -5.97 2.12 4.82
C ASN A 99 -5.84 2.52 3.35
N ILE A 100 -6.98 2.65 2.68
CA ILE A 100 -7.00 2.88 1.25
C ILE A 100 -6.64 4.33 0.91
N GLU A 101 -5.70 4.46 -0.01
CA GLU A 101 -5.28 5.76 -0.54
C GLU A 101 -6.00 6.05 -1.85
N GLY A 102 -6.27 5.03 -2.64
CA GLY A 102 -6.93 5.22 -3.91
C GLY A 102 -7.24 3.93 -4.64
N TYR A 103 -7.80 4.12 -5.81
CA TYR A 103 -8.37 3.05 -6.61
C TYR A 103 -8.12 3.34 -8.08
N LEU A 104 -7.54 2.41 -8.81
CA LEU A 104 -7.21 2.58 -10.22
C LEU A 104 -7.85 1.47 -11.04
N ALA A 105 -8.41 1.83 -12.19
CA ALA A 105 -8.94 0.85 -13.13
C ALA A 105 -7.84 0.41 -14.09
N LYS A 106 -7.86 -0.85 -14.48
CA LYS A 106 -6.98 -1.36 -15.54
C LYS A 106 -7.61 -1.08 -16.89
N PRO A 107 -6.83 -0.77 -17.90
CA PRO A 107 -5.37 -0.64 -17.91
C PRO A 107 -4.95 0.62 -17.16
N VAL A 108 -3.88 0.49 -16.37
CA VAL A 108 -3.42 1.57 -15.49
C VAL A 108 -2.79 2.67 -16.34
N LYS A 109 -3.31 3.89 -16.18
CA LYS A 109 -2.76 5.05 -16.88
C LYS A 109 -1.60 5.61 -16.10
N GLN A 110 -0.51 5.90 -16.81
CA GLN A 110 0.73 6.34 -16.19
C GLN A 110 0.53 7.57 -15.31
N GLN A 111 -0.17 8.58 -15.83
CA GLN A 111 -0.36 9.83 -15.09
C GLN A 111 -1.19 9.63 -13.82
N ALA A 112 -2.23 8.80 -13.92
CA ALA A 112 -3.09 8.52 -12.77
C ALA A 112 -2.30 7.78 -11.68
N LEU A 113 -1.48 6.82 -12.08
CA LEU A 113 -0.66 6.06 -11.14
C LEU A 113 0.38 6.95 -10.48
N GLU A 114 1.09 7.76 -11.26
CA GLU A 114 2.09 8.69 -10.71
C GLU A 114 1.46 9.61 -9.68
N ARG A 115 0.32 10.19 -10.02
CA ARG A 115 -0.36 11.14 -9.15
C ARG A 115 -0.75 10.49 -7.83
N LEU A 116 -1.25 9.27 -7.90
CA LEU A 116 -1.71 8.57 -6.72
C LEU A 116 -0.55 8.14 -5.82
N ILE A 117 0.54 7.69 -6.42
CA ILE A 117 1.74 7.32 -5.66
C ILE A 117 2.31 8.56 -4.96
N LEU A 118 2.40 9.67 -5.68
CA LEU A 118 2.95 10.90 -5.09
C LEU A 118 2.06 11.42 -3.96
N LYS A 119 0.75 11.28 -4.11
CA LYS A 119 -0.18 11.63 -3.05
C LYS A 119 0.04 10.74 -1.82
N ALA A 120 0.17 9.44 -2.03
CA ALA A 120 0.40 8.50 -0.94
C ALA A 120 1.72 8.79 -0.22
N VAL A 121 2.77 9.10 -0.97
CA VAL A 121 4.07 9.47 -0.41
C VAL A 121 3.93 10.71 0.47
N SER A 122 3.21 11.72 -0.01
CA SER A 122 2.98 12.94 0.74
C SER A 122 2.23 12.67 2.04
N ASP A 123 1.20 11.82 1.97
CA ASP A 123 0.40 11.49 3.16
C ASP A 123 1.21 10.70 4.19
N VAL A 124 2.06 9.79 3.74
CA VAL A 124 2.96 9.06 4.64
C VAL A 124 3.89 10.02 5.36
N ARG A 125 4.52 10.95 4.61
CA ARG A 125 5.45 11.91 5.20
C ARG A 125 4.76 12.84 6.18
N THR A 126 3.58 13.32 5.82
CA THR A 126 2.80 14.21 6.68
C THR A 126 2.42 13.53 7.98
N SER A 127 2.00 12.27 7.90
CA SER A 127 1.66 11.49 9.11
C SER A 127 2.87 11.33 10.01
N GLY A 128 4.04 11.05 9.43
CA GLY A 128 5.28 10.93 10.19
C GLY A 128 5.65 12.22 10.88
N GLU A 129 5.55 13.34 10.17
CA GLU A 129 5.83 14.66 10.72
C GLU A 129 4.87 15.02 11.84
N ALA A 130 3.60 14.73 11.65
CA ALA A 130 2.59 14.98 12.66
C ALA A 130 2.86 14.18 13.93
N SER A 131 3.25 12.93 13.78
CA SER A 131 3.60 12.08 14.91
C SER A 131 4.79 12.64 15.67
N MET A 132 5.80 13.10 14.96
CA MET A 132 6.98 13.68 15.58
C MET A 132 6.63 14.98 16.33
N THR A 133 5.79 15.80 15.73
CA THR A 133 5.35 17.05 16.36
C THR A 133 4.61 16.78 17.67
N ILE A 134 3.74 15.78 17.67
CA ILE A 134 3.00 15.42 18.86
C ILE A 134 3.96 14.96 19.96
N LYS A 135 4.96 14.19 19.62
CA LYS A 135 5.97 13.73 20.58
C LYS A 135 6.71 14.92 21.21
N GLN A 136 7.13 15.84 20.40
CA GLN A 136 7.84 17.03 20.88
C GLN A 136 6.98 17.85 21.81
N LYS A 137 5.73 18.02 21.43
CA LYS A 137 4.83 18.78 22.21
C LYS A 137 4.53 18.16 23.54
N GLY A 138 4.27 16.93 23.52
CA GLY A 138 3.95 16.18 24.68
C GLY A 138 5.09 16.07 25.57
N GLY A 139 6.21 16.18 25.03
CA GLY A 139 7.32 15.86 25.77
C GLY A 139 7.14 14.57 26.32
N THR A 140 6.14 14.17 26.19
CA THR A 140 5.81 13.07 26.73
C THR A 140 5.31 12.20 25.91
N VAL A 141 5.01 12.27 25.39
CA VAL A 141 4.41 11.55 24.84
C VAL A 141 4.22 10.69 24.27
N THR A 142 4.22 10.35 24.01
CA THR A 142 4.01 9.60 23.68
C THR A 142 3.40 9.06 22.74
N LEU A 143 3.28 8.85 22.17
CA LEU A 143 2.60 8.52 21.35
C LEU A 143 2.89 7.85 20.47
N PRO A 144 2.93 7.49 20.00
CA PRO A 144 3.23 6.90 19.22
C PRO A 144 2.95 6.79 18.12
N LEU A 145 3.06 6.73 17.69
CA LEU A 145 2.86 6.77 16.76
C LEU A 145 2.63 5.84 16.14
N ALA A 146 2.42 5.50 16.37
CA ALA A 146 2.07 4.70 15.84
C ALA A 146 2.70 4.46 14.86
N HIS A 147 2.99 4.58 14.68
CA HIS A 147 3.56 4.37 13.89
C HIS A 147 4.59 4.39 14.08
N ILE A 148 4.85 4.43 14.49
CA ILE A 148 5.87 4.64 14.56
C ILE A 148 6.50 3.63 14.64
N ARG A 149 6.29 2.78 14.62
CA ARG A 149 6.85 1.78 14.47
C ARG A 149 7.74 1.77 13.59
N TYR A 150 7.94 2.16 13.10
CA TYR A 150 8.68 2.18 12.26
C TYR A 150 9.45 2.97 12.43
N ILE A 151 9.41 3.37 12.92
CA ILE A 151 10.00 4.06 13.08
C ILE A 151 10.54 3.79 13.85
N GLU A 152 10.29 3.01 14.15
CA GLU A 152 10.80 2.63 14.63
C GLU A 152 10.96 1.84 14.22
N SER A 153 10.52 1.61 13.91
CA SER A 153 10.57 1.16 13.45
C SER A 153 10.66 1.09 12.89
N ARG A 154 10.56 1.11 12.82
CA ARG A 154 10.36 1.23 12.33
C ARG A 154 10.74 1.05 12.10
#